data_903f6b1e4d710965fd9c50ca180daf8d
#
_entry.id   903f6b1e4d710965fd9c50ca180daf8d
#
_cell.length_a   1.000
_cell.length_b   1.000
_cell.length_c   1.000
_cell.angle_alpha   90.00
_cell.angle_beta   90.00
_cell.angle_gamma   90.00
#
_symmetry.space_group_name_H-M   'P 1'
#
loop_
_entity.id
_entity.type
_entity.pdbx_description
1 polymer ?
#
loop_
_entity_poly.entity_id
_entity_poly.type
_entity_poly.pdbx_seq_one_letter_code
_entity_poly.pdbx_strand_id
1 'polypeptide(L)'
;MPVSRSASPRGRALALLAGVALVATIAGSAAAARGGNANAGFKTSVPAMLVPGADAPAGVVIDPIISVGDTLNSGFTFDSIPDGISLTVNGRGRADLWVNHETSLVPFPGILTDFTNSHVDRLVMNQHSAGILSATDAIPSDANYQRFCSNFLAGPAEGFDRRILFTNEEATDVVNRTGLAWPAIPAVGSDPEQAGVVVALDIKSGEYRTIYGMGRHNHENSVAIPGFDELVVLSGDDTFSAPSSQVYSYIASDTDAVWNDEGALWAFVGEDGFNDYGDLADGDDITGHFIPVPRDVAVGDQNALETWSNANNVFQFIRIEDIAYDRNDSNVVYLADTGEPRAIPDPATGRLMRGPSGTMGPYPNGRIFRMVLDEDDPTQVDSLSILINHDPLGPGVADALHNPDNLETTANSLLIQEDTGSHNQFDLGAGPSARVWQYIFATGELRAVLEVDQSLDEDPAYDVGGFVARAGGWESSGIVDASAIWGPGWFLLDVQAGSLILESEPGFLGPNPVIFEREGGQLLRAYIPGA
;
A
#
# COMPACT_ATOMS: atom_id res chain seq x y z
N MET A 1 3.86 -60.16 41.07
CA MET A 1 5.25 -60.66 41.09
C MET A 1 5.69 -60.97 39.66
N PRO A 2 6.87 -60.71 39.24
CA PRO A 2 7.89 -59.75 39.68
C PRO A 2 8.35 -58.78 38.51
N VAL A 3 8.85 -57.71 38.95
CA VAL A 3 10.20 -57.12 38.99
C VAL A 3 10.59 -56.29 37.76
N SER A 4 10.71 -55.05 38.09
CA SER A 4 11.32 -53.95 37.33
C SER A 4 12.80 -54.18 36.96
N ARG A 5 13.27 -53.55 35.91
CA ARG A 5 14.63 -52.94 35.88
C ARG A 5 14.63 -51.68 35.05
N SER A 6 15.09 -50.65 35.70
CA SER A 6 15.46 -49.34 35.24
C SER A 6 16.62 -49.38 34.26
N ALA A 7 16.60 -48.51 33.23
CA ALA A 7 17.80 -48.13 32.51
C ALA A 7 17.84 -46.60 32.38
N SER A 8 18.91 -46.03 32.90
CA SER A 8 19.26 -44.62 32.92
C SER A 8 19.51 -44.02 31.52
N PRO A 9 19.24 -42.73 31.31
CA PRO A 9 19.58 -42.07 30.05
C PRO A 9 21.05 -41.67 30.02
N ARG A 10 21.74 -42.11 28.99
CA ARG A 10 23.07 -41.63 28.65
C ARG A 10 22.97 -40.25 28.05
N GLY A 11 23.61 -39.28 28.70
CA GLY A 11 23.80 -37.94 28.17
C GLY A 11 24.56 -37.95 26.82
N ARG A 12 24.03 -37.26 25.85
CA ARG A 12 24.76 -36.86 24.66
C ARG A 12 25.24 -35.42 24.87
N ALA A 13 26.58 -35.30 24.94
CA ALA A 13 27.23 -34.00 24.91
C ALA A 13 26.98 -33.35 23.55
N LEU A 14 26.40 -32.15 23.57
CA LEU A 14 26.40 -31.26 22.42
C LEU A 14 27.82 -30.71 22.26
N ALA A 15 28.47 -31.06 21.18
CA ALA A 15 29.69 -30.39 20.75
C ALA A 15 29.28 -29.04 20.10
N LEU A 16 29.62 -27.94 20.76
CA LEU A 16 29.62 -26.62 20.12
C LEU A 16 30.68 -26.60 19.03
N LEU A 17 30.28 -26.64 17.78
CA LEU A 17 31.10 -26.21 16.66
C LEU A 17 31.05 -24.68 16.63
N ALA A 18 32.14 -24.06 17.07
CA ALA A 18 32.40 -22.65 16.80
C ALA A 18 32.73 -22.52 15.31
N GLY A 19 31.72 -22.18 14.52
CA GLY A 19 31.87 -21.72 13.16
C GLY A 19 32.43 -20.29 13.20
N VAL A 20 33.64 -20.09 12.75
CA VAL A 20 34.18 -18.76 12.45
C VAL A 20 33.44 -18.30 11.18
N ALA A 21 32.48 -17.40 11.33
CA ALA A 21 31.87 -16.71 10.22
C ALA A 21 32.93 -15.80 9.60
N LEU A 22 33.34 -16.14 8.39
CA LEU A 22 34.17 -15.29 7.54
C LEU A 22 33.22 -14.20 7.02
N VAL A 23 33.22 -13.01 7.63
CA VAL A 23 32.52 -11.85 7.11
C VAL A 23 33.21 -11.46 5.79
N ALA A 24 32.66 -11.90 4.68
CA ALA A 24 32.97 -11.35 3.38
C ALA A 24 32.15 -10.05 3.23
N THR A 25 32.72 -8.93 3.63
CA THR A 25 32.24 -7.63 3.16
C THR A 25 32.45 -7.59 1.65
N ILE A 26 31.47 -8.01 0.90
CA ILE A 26 31.39 -7.68 -0.51
C ILE A 26 31.01 -6.20 -0.53
N ALA A 27 32.02 -5.34 -0.64
CA ALA A 27 31.77 -3.96 -1.02
C ALA A 27 31.05 -4.01 -2.36
N GLY A 28 29.72 -3.79 -2.32
CA GLY A 28 28.95 -3.55 -3.51
C GLY A 28 29.70 -2.48 -4.30
N SER A 29 30.08 -2.78 -5.52
CA SER A 29 30.71 -1.84 -6.41
C SER A 29 29.71 -0.71 -6.64
N ALA A 30 29.82 0.38 -5.85
CA ALA A 30 29.19 1.64 -6.19
C ALA A 30 29.64 1.95 -7.64
N ALA A 31 28.75 1.74 -8.59
CA ALA A 31 28.99 2.12 -9.96
C ALA A 31 29.20 3.63 -9.96
N ALA A 32 30.45 4.04 -10.10
CA ALA A 32 30.81 5.45 -10.13
C ALA A 32 29.98 6.11 -11.22
N ALA A 33 29.09 7.01 -10.82
CA ALA A 33 28.25 7.80 -11.72
C ALA A 33 29.16 8.37 -12.82
N ARG A 34 28.99 7.89 -14.04
CA ARG A 34 29.62 8.48 -15.22
C ARG A 34 29.21 9.94 -15.24
N GLY A 35 30.18 10.86 -15.33
CA GLY A 35 30.03 12.29 -15.24
C GLY A 35 28.93 12.83 -16.17
N GLY A 36 27.69 12.70 -15.73
CA GLY A 36 26.54 13.35 -16.28
C GLY A 36 26.56 14.83 -15.89
N ASN A 37 25.94 15.66 -16.70
CA ASN A 37 25.75 17.07 -16.43
C ASN A 37 25.20 17.23 -15.01
N ALA A 38 25.93 17.90 -14.11
CA ALA A 38 25.57 18.03 -12.69
C ALA A 38 24.16 18.61 -12.44
N ASN A 39 23.54 19.19 -13.46
CA ASN A 39 22.18 19.69 -13.46
C ASN A 39 21.12 18.63 -13.84
N ALA A 40 21.51 17.44 -14.29
CA ALA A 40 20.56 16.41 -14.73
C ALA A 40 19.97 15.59 -13.58
N GLY A 41 20.64 15.58 -12.42
CA GLY A 41 20.28 14.74 -11.28
C GLY A 41 20.80 13.30 -11.40
N PHE A 42 20.57 12.52 -10.34
CA PHE A 42 20.89 11.10 -10.26
C PHE A 42 19.85 10.28 -11.05
N LYS A 43 20.31 9.24 -11.71
CA LYS A 43 19.48 8.20 -12.32
C LYS A 43 20.09 6.85 -12.00
N THR A 44 19.24 5.88 -11.65
CA THR A 44 19.66 4.50 -11.42
C THR A 44 20.32 3.89 -12.65
N SER A 45 21.19 2.92 -12.42
CA SER A 45 21.73 2.05 -13.47
C SER A 45 21.12 0.64 -13.45
N VAL A 46 20.23 0.38 -12.49
CA VAL A 46 19.48 -0.88 -12.42
C VAL A 46 18.52 -0.96 -13.61
N PRO A 47 18.39 -2.09 -14.29
CA PRO A 47 17.41 -2.28 -15.35
C PRO A 47 15.99 -1.96 -14.86
N ALA A 48 15.11 -1.60 -15.80
CA ALA A 48 13.71 -1.33 -15.47
C ALA A 48 13.03 -2.60 -14.94
N MET A 49 12.31 -2.47 -13.83
CA MET A 49 11.50 -3.55 -13.23
C MET A 49 10.08 -3.61 -13.82
N LEU A 50 9.84 -2.91 -14.91
CA LEU A 50 8.61 -2.94 -15.70
C LEU A 50 8.93 -3.13 -17.17
N VAL A 51 8.02 -3.80 -17.88
CA VAL A 51 8.00 -3.96 -19.33
C VAL A 51 6.63 -3.60 -19.88
N PRO A 52 6.49 -3.31 -21.19
CA PRO A 52 5.17 -3.18 -21.81
C PRO A 52 4.35 -4.46 -21.63
N GLY A 53 3.11 -4.32 -21.17
CA GLY A 53 2.16 -5.42 -21.02
C GLY A 53 1.72 -6.03 -22.36
N ALA A 54 0.99 -7.13 -22.29
CA ALA A 54 0.57 -7.88 -23.48
C ALA A 54 -0.32 -7.05 -24.42
N ASP A 55 -1.13 -6.14 -23.89
CA ASP A 55 -2.05 -5.28 -24.64
C ASP A 55 -1.55 -3.84 -24.74
N ALA A 56 -0.27 -3.62 -24.49
CA ALA A 56 0.33 -2.30 -24.49
C ALA A 56 0.16 -1.59 -25.85
N PRO A 57 -0.33 -0.34 -25.88
CA PRO A 57 -0.38 0.42 -27.10
C PRO A 57 1.04 0.71 -27.62
N ALA A 58 1.17 0.83 -28.95
CA ALA A 58 2.46 1.18 -29.53
C ALA A 58 2.94 2.55 -29.02
N GLY A 59 4.19 2.63 -28.56
CA GLY A 59 4.80 3.86 -28.08
C GLY A 59 4.84 4.00 -26.55
N VAL A 60 4.51 2.96 -25.78
CA VAL A 60 4.80 2.91 -24.35
C VAL A 60 6.29 3.16 -24.12
N VAL A 61 6.61 4.00 -23.13
CA VAL A 61 7.99 4.30 -22.68
C VAL A 61 8.09 4.02 -21.20
N ILE A 62 9.15 3.34 -20.79
CA ILE A 62 9.45 3.04 -19.38
C ILE A 62 10.87 3.55 -19.09
N ASP A 63 11.02 4.33 -18.02
CA ASP A 63 12.29 4.99 -17.70
C ASP A 63 12.51 4.96 -16.18
N PRO A 64 13.41 4.09 -15.67
CA PRO A 64 13.70 3.99 -14.25
C PRO A 64 14.36 5.27 -13.74
N ILE A 65 14.04 5.66 -12.51
CA ILE A 65 14.50 6.89 -11.87
C ILE A 65 15.50 6.60 -10.76
N ILE A 66 15.09 5.85 -9.75
CA ILE A 66 15.91 5.45 -8.60
C ILE A 66 15.47 4.07 -8.13
N SER A 67 16.43 3.25 -7.70
CA SER A 67 16.16 1.91 -7.19
C SER A 67 16.57 1.81 -5.73
N VAL A 68 15.96 0.91 -4.99
CA VAL A 68 16.35 0.61 -3.61
C VAL A 68 17.85 0.29 -3.56
N GLY A 69 18.52 0.84 -2.55
CA GLY A 69 19.98 0.73 -2.39
C GLY A 69 20.80 1.77 -3.16
N ASP A 70 20.20 2.51 -4.11
CA ASP A 70 20.89 3.63 -4.77
C ASP A 70 21.21 4.73 -3.75
N THR A 71 22.46 5.19 -3.78
CA THR A 71 22.94 6.22 -2.86
C THR A 71 23.30 7.50 -3.61
N LEU A 72 22.70 8.61 -3.23
CA LEU A 72 23.02 9.92 -3.77
C LEU A 72 24.37 10.44 -3.24
N ASN A 73 24.96 11.42 -3.91
CA ASN A 73 26.20 12.05 -3.46
C ASN A 73 26.12 12.73 -2.08
N SER A 74 24.91 12.99 -1.59
CA SER A 74 24.65 13.50 -0.24
C SER A 74 24.82 12.45 0.86
N GLY A 75 24.87 11.16 0.49
CA GLY A 75 24.83 10.03 1.41
C GLY A 75 23.41 9.51 1.68
N PHE A 76 22.39 10.13 1.11
CA PHE A 76 21.03 9.60 1.16
C PHE A 76 20.95 8.29 0.36
N THR A 77 20.33 7.26 0.93
CA THR A 77 20.07 5.98 0.25
C THR A 77 18.56 5.79 0.15
N PHE A 78 18.07 5.44 -1.05
CA PHE A 78 16.66 5.12 -1.28
C PHE A 78 16.37 3.75 -0.66
N ASP A 79 15.37 3.70 0.22
CA ASP A 79 15.12 2.52 1.07
C ASP A 79 14.10 1.55 0.44
N SER A 80 13.84 0.45 1.16
CA SER A 80 13.00 -0.67 0.77
C SER A 80 11.53 -0.29 0.64
N ILE A 81 10.80 -1.14 -0.07
CA ILE A 81 9.34 -1.17 -0.15
C ILE A 81 8.78 0.23 -0.48
N PRO A 82 9.19 0.83 -1.62
CA PRO A 82 8.59 2.09 -2.06
C PRO A 82 7.13 1.84 -2.44
N ASP A 83 6.25 2.74 -2.00
CA ASP A 83 4.81 2.66 -2.19
C ASP A 83 4.23 4.05 -2.52
N GLY A 84 3.11 4.42 -1.94
CA GLY A 84 2.37 5.63 -2.25
C GLY A 84 3.20 6.83 -2.69
N ILE A 85 2.85 7.39 -3.84
CA ILE A 85 3.56 8.51 -4.47
C ILE A 85 2.65 9.72 -4.58
N SER A 86 3.15 10.86 -4.15
CA SER A 86 2.53 12.15 -4.44
C SER A 86 3.53 13.12 -5.06
N LEU A 87 3.04 14.06 -5.86
CA LEU A 87 3.91 15.02 -6.53
C LEU A 87 3.38 16.46 -6.50
N THR A 88 4.31 17.41 -6.54
CA THR A 88 4.00 18.80 -6.87
C THR A 88 5.01 19.38 -7.85
N VAL A 89 4.52 20.24 -8.74
CA VAL A 89 5.37 21.02 -9.63
C VAL A 89 5.74 22.33 -8.92
N ASN A 90 7.03 22.51 -8.61
CA ASN A 90 7.47 23.68 -7.84
C ASN A 90 8.03 24.83 -8.69
N GLY A 91 7.85 24.82 -10.00
CA GLY A 91 8.45 25.78 -10.94
C GLY A 91 9.96 25.58 -11.10
N ARG A 92 10.63 26.44 -11.86
CA ARG A 92 12.08 26.36 -12.13
C ARG A 92 12.56 25.01 -12.70
N GLY A 93 11.66 24.23 -13.32
CA GLY A 93 11.97 22.92 -13.91
C GLY A 93 12.23 21.83 -12.88
N ARG A 94 11.63 21.92 -11.70
CA ARG A 94 11.71 20.94 -10.62
C ARG A 94 10.33 20.46 -10.19
N ALA A 95 10.25 19.22 -9.75
CA ALA A 95 9.11 18.65 -9.04
C ALA A 95 9.59 18.10 -7.69
N ASP A 96 8.73 18.17 -6.69
CA ASP A 96 8.91 17.50 -5.42
C ASP A 96 8.00 16.27 -5.43
N LEU A 97 8.57 15.12 -5.06
CA LEU A 97 7.88 13.86 -4.89
C LEU A 97 7.92 13.49 -3.41
N TRP A 98 6.85 12.91 -2.93
CA TRP A 98 6.80 12.22 -1.64
C TRP A 98 6.55 10.74 -1.93
N VAL A 99 7.45 9.90 -1.44
CA VAL A 99 7.40 8.45 -1.62
C VAL A 99 7.34 7.81 -0.24
N ASN A 100 6.35 7.00 -0.01
CA ASN A 100 6.24 6.19 1.19
C ASN A 100 7.22 5.02 1.10
N HIS A 101 7.67 4.55 2.27
CA HIS A 101 8.38 3.30 2.42
C HIS A 101 7.64 2.44 3.45
N GLU A 102 7.07 1.34 3.01
CA GLU A 102 6.22 0.45 3.80
C GLU A 102 7.01 -0.44 4.76
N THR A 103 8.14 0.03 5.21
CA THR A 103 9.04 -0.70 6.11
C THR A 103 8.52 -0.78 7.55
N SER A 104 8.96 -1.79 8.29
CA SER A 104 8.61 -1.98 9.70
C SER A 104 9.67 -2.73 10.47
N LEU A 105 10.00 -2.27 11.69
CA LEU A 105 10.76 -3.05 12.65
C LEU A 105 9.92 -4.12 13.38
N VAL A 106 8.62 -4.19 13.13
CA VAL A 106 7.78 -5.29 13.59
C VAL A 106 8.06 -6.52 12.71
N PRO A 107 8.62 -7.62 13.24
CA PRO A 107 9.00 -8.76 12.42
C PRO A 107 7.81 -9.44 11.73
N PHE A 108 7.96 -9.66 10.42
CA PHE A 108 6.98 -10.33 9.58
C PHE A 108 7.67 -11.09 8.43
N PRO A 109 7.36 -12.38 8.18
CA PRO A 109 6.70 -13.31 9.09
C PRO A 109 7.67 -13.84 10.16
N GLY A 110 7.32 -13.73 11.40
CA GLY A 110 8.03 -14.35 12.53
C GLY A 110 9.30 -13.67 12.98
N ILE A 111 10.42 -13.75 12.24
CA ILE A 111 11.71 -13.16 12.61
C ILE A 111 12.29 -12.21 11.56
N LEU A 112 11.68 -12.12 10.39
CA LEU A 112 12.12 -11.20 9.35
C LEU A 112 11.64 -9.79 9.67
N THR A 113 12.47 -8.79 9.42
CA THR A 113 12.14 -7.39 9.65
C THR A 113 12.99 -6.48 8.79
N ASP A 114 12.53 -5.26 8.54
CA ASP A 114 13.30 -4.24 7.84
C ASP A 114 14.37 -3.60 8.74
N PHE A 115 15.24 -2.82 8.14
CA PHE A 115 16.26 -2.04 8.87
C PHE A 115 15.68 -0.81 9.55
N THR A 116 14.52 -0.35 9.12
CA THR A 116 13.88 0.89 9.58
C THR A 116 12.39 0.68 9.81
N ASN A 117 11.77 1.52 10.63
CA ASN A 117 10.34 1.72 10.58
C ASN A 117 9.96 2.52 9.35
N SER A 118 8.67 2.55 9.05
CA SER A 118 8.12 3.31 7.95
C SER A 118 8.48 4.80 8.00
N HIS A 119 8.66 5.37 6.83
CA HIS A 119 9.04 6.78 6.66
C HIS A 119 8.53 7.30 5.30
N VAL A 120 8.59 8.60 5.12
CA VAL A 120 8.25 9.27 3.86
C VAL A 120 9.45 10.05 3.37
N ASP A 121 9.90 9.72 2.17
CA ASP A 121 10.96 10.44 1.49
C ASP A 121 10.42 11.62 0.69
N ARG A 122 11.12 12.76 0.75
CA ARG A 122 10.94 13.85 -0.19
C ARG A 122 12.08 13.87 -1.18
N LEU A 123 11.79 13.59 -2.45
CA LEU A 123 12.72 13.61 -3.56
C LEU A 123 12.50 14.89 -4.38
N VAL A 124 13.57 15.66 -4.64
CA VAL A 124 13.53 16.79 -5.57
C VAL A 124 14.01 16.30 -6.93
N MET A 125 13.13 16.30 -7.90
CA MET A 125 13.38 15.78 -9.25
C MET A 125 13.54 16.90 -10.28
N ASN A 126 14.43 16.72 -11.26
CA ASN A 126 14.53 17.56 -12.44
C ASN A 126 13.45 17.15 -13.45
N GLN A 127 12.55 18.06 -13.81
CA GLN A 127 11.44 17.76 -14.73
C GLN A 127 11.89 17.33 -16.13
N HIS A 128 13.05 17.79 -16.61
CA HIS A 128 13.52 17.47 -17.96
C HIS A 128 14.14 16.07 -18.03
N SER A 129 15.01 15.73 -17.07
CA SER A 129 15.74 14.46 -17.07
C SER A 129 15.07 13.37 -16.26
N ALA A 130 14.09 13.70 -15.42
CA ALA A 130 13.55 12.87 -14.35
C ALA A 130 14.62 12.39 -13.34
N GLY A 131 15.79 13.01 -13.29
CA GLY A 131 16.85 12.67 -12.35
C GLY A 131 16.66 13.33 -11.00
N ILE A 132 17.03 12.63 -9.91
CA ILE A 132 16.90 13.11 -8.53
C ILE A 132 18.04 14.09 -8.22
N LEU A 133 17.69 15.30 -7.84
CA LEU A 133 18.63 16.38 -7.51
C LEU A 133 19.04 16.34 -6.03
N SER A 134 18.11 16.02 -5.16
CA SER A 134 18.32 15.84 -3.71
C SER A 134 17.18 15.04 -3.11
N ALA A 135 17.43 14.47 -1.95
CA ALA A 135 16.44 13.74 -1.17
C ALA A 135 16.64 13.99 0.33
N THR A 136 15.55 13.91 1.09
CA THR A 136 15.50 14.05 2.56
C THR A 136 14.27 13.32 3.08
N ASP A 137 14.33 12.85 4.31
CA ASP A 137 13.16 12.32 5.01
C ASP A 137 12.17 13.47 5.29
N ALA A 138 10.93 13.32 4.88
CA ALA A 138 9.82 14.22 5.21
C ALA A 138 9.14 13.81 6.51
N ILE A 139 8.95 12.51 6.72
CA ILE A 139 8.61 11.87 7.99
C ILE A 139 9.70 10.84 8.26
N PRO A 140 10.52 11.00 9.31
CA PRO A 140 11.64 10.10 9.55
C PRO A 140 11.20 8.78 10.22
N SER A 141 11.96 7.70 10.02
CA SER A 141 11.67 6.38 10.58
C SER A 141 11.67 6.33 12.11
N ASP A 142 12.35 7.26 12.79
CA ASP A 142 12.36 7.38 14.26
C ASP A 142 11.05 7.98 14.83
N ALA A 143 10.12 8.40 13.97
CA ALA A 143 8.74 8.68 14.36
C ALA A 143 7.96 7.41 14.77
N ASN A 144 8.50 6.23 14.46
CA ASN A 144 7.97 4.91 14.83
C ASN A 144 6.57 4.59 14.25
N TYR A 145 6.27 5.08 13.07
CA TYR A 145 5.13 4.61 12.29
C TYR A 145 5.45 3.28 11.59
N GLN A 146 4.41 2.53 11.24
CA GLN A 146 4.54 1.20 10.68
C GLN A 146 3.86 1.14 9.31
N ARG A 147 4.52 0.52 8.33
CA ARG A 147 3.96 0.19 7.00
C ARG A 147 3.12 1.33 6.42
N PHE A 148 3.76 2.44 6.07
CA PHE A 148 3.10 3.48 5.29
C PHE A 148 2.89 2.96 3.87
N CYS A 149 1.66 2.55 3.58
CA CYS A 149 1.25 2.12 2.27
C CYS A 149 0.95 3.31 1.35
N SER A 150 -0.25 3.49 0.88
CA SER A 150 -0.59 4.57 -0.04
C SER A 150 -0.55 5.97 0.60
N ASN A 151 -0.44 6.99 -0.23
CA ASN A 151 -0.56 8.38 0.17
C ASN A 151 -1.36 9.23 -0.82
N PHE A 152 -1.94 10.32 -0.32
CA PHE A 152 -2.69 11.27 -1.12
C PHE A 152 -2.33 12.72 -0.74
N LEU A 153 -2.02 13.56 -1.74
CA LEU A 153 -1.73 14.97 -1.53
C LEU A 153 -2.96 15.84 -1.80
N ALA A 154 -3.72 16.13 -0.75
CA ALA A 154 -4.83 17.05 -0.80
C ALA A 154 -4.35 18.51 -0.94
N GLY A 155 -5.10 19.31 -1.67
CA GLY A 155 -4.78 20.71 -1.90
C GLY A 155 -6.01 21.54 -2.29
N PRO A 156 -5.79 22.69 -2.96
CA PRO A 156 -6.90 23.57 -3.35
C PRO A 156 -7.92 22.95 -4.31
N ALA A 157 -7.56 21.91 -5.04
CA ALA A 157 -8.49 21.19 -5.90
C ALA A 157 -9.54 20.43 -5.08
N GLU A 158 -9.14 19.90 -3.92
CA GLU A 158 -9.96 19.15 -2.98
C GLU A 158 -10.51 20.04 -1.84
N GLY A 159 -10.46 21.38 -1.98
CA GLY A 159 -11.01 22.34 -1.02
C GLY A 159 -10.08 22.73 0.14
N PHE A 160 -8.88 22.18 0.21
CA PHE A 160 -7.91 22.50 1.27
C PHE A 160 -7.25 23.87 1.02
N ASP A 161 -7.09 24.70 2.05
CA ASP A 161 -6.45 26.01 1.95
C ASP A 161 -4.92 25.94 1.83
N ARG A 162 -4.34 24.81 2.16
CA ARG A 162 -2.93 24.44 2.02
C ARG A 162 -2.80 22.96 1.67
N ARG A 163 -1.62 22.56 1.21
CA ARG A 163 -1.39 21.16 0.84
C ARG A 163 -1.06 20.31 2.06
N ILE A 164 -1.85 19.28 2.26
CA ILE A 164 -1.69 18.25 3.28
C ILE A 164 -1.47 16.91 2.57
N LEU A 165 -0.36 16.24 2.86
CA LEU A 165 -0.15 14.87 2.47
C LEU A 165 -0.74 13.97 3.56
N PHE A 166 -1.67 13.12 3.20
CA PHE A 166 -2.11 11.99 4.03
C PHE A 166 -1.25 10.78 3.69
N THR A 167 -0.70 10.15 4.70
CA THR A 167 -0.03 8.85 4.61
C THR A 167 -0.61 7.93 5.67
N ASN A 168 -0.64 6.63 5.40
CA ASN A 168 -1.52 5.71 6.09
C ASN A 168 -0.74 4.53 6.63
N GLU A 169 -0.95 4.18 7.91
CA GLU A 169 -0.40 2.96 8.50
C GLU A 169 -1.28 1.77 8.17
N GLU A 170 -0.81 0.89 7.31
CA GLU A 170 -1.42 -0.41 7.04
C GLU A 170 -0.92 -1.43 8.07
N ALA A 171 -1.20 -1.19 9.33
CA ALA A 171 -0.76 -2.01 10.46
C ALA A 171 -1.68 -1.87 11.66
N THR A 172 -1.89 -2.95 12.39
CA THR A 172 -2.61 -2.94 13.69
C THR A 172 -1.74 -3.43 14.85
N ASP A 173 -0.44 -3.45 14.66
CA ASP A 173 0.54 -3.81 15.68
C ASP A 173 0.52 -2.83 16.85
N VAL A 174 0.89 -3.32 18.03
CA VAL A 174 1.08 -2.44 19.20
C VAL A 174 2.48 -1.86 19.16
N VAL A 175 2.56 -0.55 19.09
CA VAL A 175 3.81 0.20 18.95
C VAL A 175 3.97 1.25 20.05
N ASN A 176 5.19 1.71 20.25
CA ASN A 176 5.51 2.81 21.15
C ASN A 176 6.10 3.97 20.33
N ARG A 177 5.33 5.05 20.16
CA ARG A 177 5.75 6.22 19.37
C ARG A 177 6.92 6.98 19.99
N THR A 178 7.15 6.81 21.28
CA THR A 178 8.22 7.53 22.03
C THR A 178 9.45 6.67 22.28
N GLY A 179 9.47 5.43 21.82
CA GLY A 179 10.53 4.48 22.10
C GLY A 179 10.72 3.47 20.99
N LEU A 180 11.22 2.31 21.36
CA LEU A 180 11.40 1.22 20.41
C LEU A 180 10.04 0.69 19.95
N ALA A 181 9.86 0.59 18.64
CA ALA A 181 8.83 -0.23 18.06
C ALA A 181 8.99 -1.69 18.51
N TRP A 182 8.16 -2.56 18.01
CA TRP A 182 8.14 -3.99 18.36
C TRP A 182 9.57 -4.60 18.47
N PRO A 183 9.83 -5.52 19.39
CA PRO A 183 8.94 -6.07 20.40
C PRO A 183 8.86 -5.13 21.61
N ALA A 184 8.58 -3.91 21.40
CA ALA A 184 8.53 -2.89 22.43
C ALA A 184 7.62 -3.36 23.54
N ILE A 185 8.23 -4.11 24.44
CA ILE A 185 7.70 -4.17 25.80
C ILE A 185 7.69 -2.69 26.18
N PRO A 186 6.53 -2.10 26.46
CA PRO A 186 6.47 -0.70 26.82
C PRO A 186 7.49 -0.46 27.91
N ALA A 187 8.41 0.45 27.69
CA ALA A 187 9.26 0.91 28.79
C ALA A 187 8.32 1.43 29.87
N VAL A 188 8.65 1.19 31.12
CA VAL A 188 7.84 1.70 32.23
C VAL A 188 7.65 3.22 32.03
N GLY A 189 6.40 3.65 31.87
CA GLY A 189 6.04 5.06 31.66
C GLY A 189 5.83 5.48 30.20
N SER A 190 5.92 4.57 29.23
CA SER A 190 5.44 4.80 27.87
C SER A 190 4.05 4.18 27.70
N ASP A 191 3.17 4.85 26.98
CA ASP A 191 1.86 4.35 26.63
C ASP A 191 1.96 3.67 25.25
N PRO A 192 1.96 2.31 25.19
CA PRO A 192 1.90 1.66 23.89
C PRO A 192 0.51 1.91 23.29
N GLU A 193 0.48 2.08 21.97
CA GLU A 193 -0.78 2.20 21.23
C GLU A 193 -0.83 1.21 20.07
N GLN A 194 -2.02 0.92 19.58
CA GLN A 194 -2.18 0.23 18.32
C GLN A 194 -1.77 1.18 17.18
N ALA A 195 -1.06 0.71 16.19
CA ALA A 195 -0.85 1.37 14.89
C ALA A 195 -2.17 1.46 14.10
N GLY A 196 -2.12 1.76 12.83
CA GLY A 196 -3.29 1.89 11.96
C GLY A 196 -3.90 3.27 12.07
N VAL A 197 -3.10 4.29 11.89
CA VAL A 197 -3.52 5.68 11.92
C VAL A 197 -3.20 6.39 10.61
N VAL A 198 -3.96 7.44 10.33
CA VAL A 198 -3.63 8.40 9.27
C VAL A 198 -2.69 9.45 9.83
N VAL A 199 -1.63 9.77 9.08
CA VAL A 199 -0.70 10.85 9.41
C VAL A 199 -0.84 11.96 8.36
N ALA A 200 -1.12 13.16 8.82
CA ALA A 200 -1.17 14.36 7.99
C ALA A 200 0.17 15.11 8.06
N LEU A 201 0.77 15.40 6.90
CA LEU A 201 1.98 16.21 6.75
C LEU A 201 1.65 17.51 6.02
N ASP A 202 1.86 18.66 6.65
CA ASP A 202 1.87 19.94 5.95
C ASP A 202 3.19 20.05 5.17
N ILE A 203 3.15 19.87 3.88
CA ILE A 203 4.36 19.82 3.03
C ILE A 203 5.12 21.16 2.95
N LYS A 204 4.50 22.25 3.38
CA LYS A 204 5.12 23.57 3.38
C LYS A 204 5.90 23.85 4.68
N SER A 205 5.33 23.51 5.83
CA SER A 205 6.00 23.66 7.12
C SER A 205 6.93 22.49 7.44
N GLY A 206 6.64 21.30 6.93
CA GLY A 206 7.29 20.04 7.30
C GLY A 206 6.80 19.48 8.64
N GLU A 207 5.75 20.08 9.23
CA GLU A 207 5.12 19.53 10.43
C GLU A 207 4.20 18.36 10.06
N TYR A 208 4.18 17.30 10.85
CA TYR A 208 3.26 16.17 10.69
C TYR A 208 2.60 15.81 12.02
N ARG A 209 1.45 15.18 11.94
CA ARG A 209 0.70 14.72 13.10
C ARG A 209 -0.25 13.57 12.78
N THR A 210 -0.53 12.76 13.78
CA THR A 210 -1.53 11.70 13.73
C THR A 210 -2.95 12.26 13.82
N ILE A 211 -3.85 11.79 12.98
CA ILE A 211 -5.28 12.12 12.97
C ILE A 211 -6.07 10.90 13.47
N TYR A 212 -6.13 10.71 14.76
CA TYR A 212 -6.77 9.53 15.38
C TYR A 212 -8.27 9.39 15.06
N GLY A 213 -8.93 10.51 14.82
CA GLY A 213 -10.35 10.53 14.52
C GLY A 213 -10.74 9.98 13.16
N MET A 214 -9.77 9.72 12.29
CA MET A 214 -10.01 9.04 11.02
C MET A 214 -10.18 7.52 11.17
N GLY A 215 -10.11 6.99 12.39
CA GLY A 215 -10.19 5.57 12.69
C GLY A 215 -8.82 4.95 13.00
N ARG A 216 -8.84 3.71 13.51
CA ARG A 216 -7.61 2.94 13.77
C ARG A 216 -7.80 1.52 13.27
N HIS A 217 -7.44 1.32 12.03
CA HIS A 217 -7.53 0.05 11.30
C HIS A 217 -6.33 -0.07 10.35
N ASN A 218 -6.23 -1.10 9.55
CA ASN A 218 -5.26 -1.14 8.47
C ASN A 218 -5.68 -0.08 7.43
N HIS A 219 -5.14 1.13 7.57
CA HIS A 219 -5.40 2.18 6.60
C HIS A 219 -4.57 1.95 5.36
N GLU A 220 -5.27 1.78 4.23
CA GLU A 220 -4.62 1.70 2.94
C GLU A 220 -4.46 3.09 2.33
N ASN A 221 -5.52 3.70 1.87
CA ASN A 221 -5.47 5.06 1.35
C ASN A 221 -6.50 5.99 2.05
N SER A 222 -6.22 7.28 2.02
CA SER A 222 -7.09 8.34 2.53
C SER A 222 -7.16 9.48 1.51
N VAL A 223 -8.23 9.50 0.71
CA VAL A 223 -8.38 10.35 -0.47
C VAL A 223 -9.38 11.46 -0.22
N ALA A 224 -8.95 12.70 -0.37
CA ALA A 224 -9.83 13.86 -0.28
C ALA A 224 -10.67 14.00 -1.54
N ILE A 225 -11.99 14.07 -1.38
CA ILE A 225 -12.96 14.15 -2.47
C ILE A 225 -13.39 15.61 -2.66
N PRO A 226 -13.18 16.19 -3.85
CA PRO A 226 -13.56 17.57 -4.12
C PRO A 226 -15.07 17.74 -4.39
N GLY A 227 -15.57 18.96 -4.26
CA GLY A 227 -16.91 19.33 -4.71
C GLY A 227 -17.89 19.65 -3.60
N PHE A 228 -17.58 19.36 -2.35
CA PHE A 228 -18.45 19.61 -1.19
C PHE A 228 -18.10 20.92 -0.46
N ASP A 229 -19.05 21.42 0.31
CA ASP A 229 -18.85 22.59 1.17
C ASP A 229 -17.93 22.26 2.37
N GLU A 230 -18.02 21.03 2.90
CA GLU A 230 -17.09 20.46 3.87
C GLU A 230 -15.93 19.74 3.18
N LEU A 231 -14.86 19.51 3.94
CA LEU A 231 -13.78 18.62 3.51
C LEU A 231 -14.16 17.17 3.77
N VAL A 232 -14.12 16.36 2.74
CA VAL A 232 -14.47 14.93 2.77
C VAL A 232 -13.24 14.11 2.43
N VAL A 233 -12.85 13.20 3.32
CA VAL A 233 -11.74 12.28 3.09
C VAL A 233 -12.27 10.86 3.22
N LEU A 234 -12.31 10.12 2.12
CA LEU A 234 -12.65 8.70 2.13
C LEU A 234 -11.42 7.87 2.48
N SER A 235 -11.61 6.79 3.23
CA SER A 235 -10.54 5.88 3.64
C SER A 235 -10.96 4.42 3.49
N GLY A 236 -10.06 3.61 2.93
CA GLY A 236 -10.17 2.16 2.85
C GLY A 236 -9.59 1.48 4.09
N ASP A 237 -10.15 0.32 4.41
CA ASP A 237 -9.67 -0.59 5.45
C ASP A 237 -9.22 -1.89 4.82
N ASP A 238 -7.90 -2.15 4.77
CA ASP A 238 -7.36 -3.42 4.33
C ASP A 238 -7.09 -4.36 5.51
N THR A 239 -8.13 -4.86 6.11
CA THR A 239 -7.98 -5.78 7.24
C THR A 239 -7.72 -7.21 6.79
N PHE A 240 -6.50 -7.70 6.99
CA PHE A 240 -6.08 -9.07 6.64
C PHE A 240 -6.82 -10.18 7.39
N SER A 241 -7.38 -9.91 8.55
CA SER A 241 -7.92 -10.95 9.45
C SER A 241 -9.38 -11.28 9.20
N ALA A 242 -10.03 -10.52 8.30
CA ALA A 242 -11.48 -10.65 8.09
C ALA A 242 -11.82 -11.44 6.82
N PRO A 243 -12.99 -11.32 6.22
CA PRO A 243 -13.56 -10.09 5.70
C PRO A 243 -14.15 -9.19 6.79
N SER A 244 -13.52 -8.10 7.09
CA SER A 244 -14.01 -7.05 7.99
C SER A 244 -13.57 -5.66 7.52
N SER A 245 -13.39 -5.52 6.24
CA SER A 245 -12.99 -4.30 5.56
C SER A 245 -14.21 -3.37 5.38
N GLN A 246 -14.01 -2.09 5.61
CA GLN A 246 -15.05 -1.08 5.45
C GLN A 246 -14.53 0.13 4.68
N VAL A 247 -15.46 0.95 4.18
CA VAL A 247 -15.17 2.29 3.67
C VAL A 247 -15.66 3.31 4.68
N TYR A 248 -14.76 4.19 5.07
CA TYR A 248 -15.03 5.28 5.99
C TYR A 248 -14.94 6.63 5.29
N SER A 249 -15.67 7.62 5.83
CA SER A 249 -15.62 9.02 5.41
C SER A 249 -15.31 9.89 6.62
N TYR A 250 -14.24 10.69 6.56
CA TYR A 250 -13.94 11.69 7.56
C TYR A 250 -14.36 13.06 7.05
N ILE A 251 -15.30 13.71 7.73
CA ILE A 251 -15.89 14.97 7.32
C ILE A 251 -15.50 16.06 8.32
N ALA A 252 -14.96 17.16 7.81
CA ALA A 252 -14.50 18.28 8.62
C ALA A 252 -14.86 19.63 7.94
N SER A 253 -15.04 20.69 8.75
CA SER A 253 -15.46 22.00 8.24
C SER A 253 -14.43 22.72 7.37
N ASP A 254 -13.15 22.48 7.63
CA ASP A 254 -12.04 23.16 6.96
C ASP A 254 -10.69 22.45 7.21
N THR A 255 -9.62 22.93 6.58
CA THR A 255 -8.27 22.36 6.70
C THR A 255 -7.75 22.36 8.15
N ASP A 256 -8.08 23.38 8.94
CA ASP A 256 -7.62 23.44 10.34
C ASP A 256 -8.38 22.43 11.21
N ALA A 257 -9.66 22.17 10.92
CA ALA A 257 -10.44 21.13 11.58
C ALA A 257 -9.91 19.73 11.27
N VAL A 258 -9.52 19.46 10.02
CA VAL A 258 -8.82 18.22 9.68
C VAL A 258 -7.49 18.14 10.43
N TRP A 259 -6.67 19.19 10.34
CA TRP A 259 -5.35 19.25 10.96
C TRP A 259 -5.40 19.07 12.48
N ASN A 260 -6.41 19.60 13.16
CA ASN A 260 -6.58 19.50 14.60
C ASN A 260 -7.38 18.29 15.06
N ASP A 261 -7.75 17.38 14.12
CA ASP A 261 -8.56 16.19 14.41
C ASP A 261 -9.93 16.53 15.03
N GLU A 262 -10.58 17.56 14.50
CA GLU A 262 -11.89 18.08 14.94
C GLU A 262 -13.06 17.61 14.04
N GLY A 263 -12.79 16.86 12.98
CA GLY A 263 -13.79 16.24 12.11
C GLY A 263 -14.50 15.03 12.75
N ALA A 264 -15.41 14.43 12.01
CA ALA A 264 -16.16 13.26 12.42
C ALA A 264 -15.97 12.12 11.43
N LEU A 265 -15.82 10.89 11.95
CA LEU A 265 -15.77 9.67 11.16
C LEU A 265 -17.19 9.16 10.89
N TRP A 266 -17.40 8.66 9.68
CA TRP A 266 -18.65 8.06 9.22
C TRP A 266 -18.32 6.74 8.53
N ALA A 267 -19.26 5.77 8.58
CA ALA A 267 -19.10 4.45 7.98
C ALA A 267 -20.23 4.14 7.01
N PHE A 268 -19.92 3.55 5.86
CA PHE A 268 -20.89 3.27 4.80
C PHE A 268 -21.82 2.11 5.16
N VAL A 269 -23.12 2.29 4.93
CA VAL A 269 -24.19 1.30 5.08
C VAL A 269 -24.96 1.20 3.77
N GLY A 270 -25.07 -0.01 3.22
CA GLY A 270 -25.92 -0.28 2.06
C GLY A 270 -27.39 -0.36 2.45
N GLU A 271 -28.29 -0.02 1.53
CA GLU A 271 -29.73 -0.13 1.71
C GLU A 271 -30.30 -1.46 1.18
N ASP A 272 -31.59 -1.69 1.42
CA ASP A 272 -32.37 -2.84 0.90
C ASP A 272 -31.84 -4.23 1.29
N GLY A 273 -31.04 -4.31 2.34
CA GLY A 273 -30.51 -5.57 2.88
C GLY A 273 -29.20 -6.02 2.26
N PHE A 274 -28.54 -5.16 1.49
CA PHE A 274 -27.15 -5.36 1.04
C PHE A 274 -26.21 -4.98 2.20
N ASN A 275 -25.49 -5.96 2.72
CA ASN A 275 -24.65 -5.79 3.91
C ASN A 275 -23.18 -6.13 3.67
N ASP A 276 -22.87 -6.85 2.60
CA ASP A 276 -21.49 -7.22 2.30
C ASP A 276 -21.23 -7.46 0.81
N TYR A 277 -19.96 -7.59 0.48
CA TYR A 277 -19.43 -7.87 -0.86
C TYR A 277 -20.14 -9.03 -1.58
N GLY A 278 -20.51 -10.07 -0.83
CA GLY A 278 -21.17 -11.26 -1.37
C GLY A 278 -22.64 -11.03 -1.74
N ASP A 279 -23.25 -9.99 -1.22
CA ASP A 279 -24.65 -9.63 -1.53
C ASP A 279 -24.79 -8.96 -2.89
N LEU A 280 -23.70 -8.32 -3.43
CA LEU A 280 -23.73 -7.68 -4.74
C LEU A 280 -23.35 -8.66 -5.86
N ALA A 281 -24.16 -8.66 -6.92
CA ALA A 281 -23.89 -9.35 -8.17
C ALA A 281 -23.63 -8.36 -9.32
N ASP A 282 -23.07 -8.86 -10.43
CA ASP A 282 -22.88 -8.05 -11.64
C ASP A 282 -24.21 -7.47 -12.14
N GLY A 283 -24.24 -6.15 -12.27
CA GLY A 283 -25.42 -5.39 -12.71
C GLY A 283 -26.34 -4.94 -11.59
N ASP A 284 -26.05 -5.26 -10.33
CA ASP A 284 -26.70 -4.63 -9.20
C ASP A 284 -26.23 -3.18 -9.07
N ASP A 285 -27.13 -2.32 -8.64
CA ASP A 285 -26.90 -0.90 -8.39
C ASP A 285 -27.72 -0.54 -7.14
N ILE A 286 -27.02 -0.32 -6.03
CA ILE A 286 -27.66 -0.08 -4.73
C ILE A 286 -27.40 1.33 -4.24
N THR A 287 -28.33 1.86 -3.47
CA THR A 287 -28.15 3.10 -2.71
C THR A 287 -27.58 2.80 -1.32
N GLY A 288 -27.11 3.83 -0.64
CA GLY A 288 -26.66 3.74 0.72
C GLY A 288 -26.43 5.09 1.36
N HIS A 289 -25.89 5.08 2.55
CA HIS A 289 -25.52 6.31 3.26
C HIS A 289 -24.42 6.05 4.28
N PHE A 290 -23.74 7.10 4.68
CA PHE A 290 -22.77 7.04 5.77
C PHE A 290 -23.45 7.36 7.10
N ILE A 291 -23.17 6.57 8.14
CA ILE A 291 -23.65 6.78 9.51
C ILE A 291 -22.52 7.25 10.41
N PRO A 292 -22.76 8.17 11.37
CA PRO A 292 -21.71 8.71 12.21
C PRO A 292 -21.17 7.67 13.19
N VAL A 293 -19.85 7.52 13.21
CA VAL A 293 -19.12 6.69 14.18
C VAL A 293 -18.92 7.50 15.46
N PRO A 294 -19.28 6.99 16.66
CA PRO A 294 -18.98 7.67 17.91
C PRO A 294 -17.49 7.97 18.06
N ARG A 295 -17.14 9.16 18.51
CA ARG A 295 -15.73 9.59 18.63
C ARG A 295 -14.86 8.65 19.45
N ASP A 296 -15.38 8.11 20.55
CA ASP A 296 -14.67 7.15 21.41
C ASP A 296 -14.44 5.80 20.72
N VAL A 297 -15.28 5.44 19.75
CA VAL A 297 -15.07 4.28 18.89
C VAL A 297 -14.01 4.59 17.83
N ALA A 298 -14.11 5.73 17.15
CA ALA A 298 -13.17 6.12 16.09
C ALA A 298 -11.72 6.19 16.60
N VAL A 299 -11.48 6.76 17.79
CA VAL A 299 -10.13 6.83 18.39
C VAL A 299 -9.76 5.58 19.17
N GLY A 300 -10.66 4.60 19.27
CA GLY A 300 -10.43 3.31 19.91
C GLY A 300 -9.44 2.43 19.15
N ASP A 301 -9.35 1.18 19.54
CA ASP A 301 -8.61 0.18 18.75
C ASP A 301 -9.48 -0.42 17.62
N GLN A 302 -8.85 -1.15 16.72
CA GLN A 302 -9.55 -1.82 15.61
C GLN A 302 -10.72 -2.70 16.10
N ASN A 303 -10.57 -3.41 17.23
CA ASN A 303 -11.63 -4.27 17.74
C ASN A 303 -12.87 -3.46 18.17
N ALA A 304 -12.69 -2.24 18.69
CA ALA A 304 -13.81 -1.36 19.05
C ALA A 304 -14.55 -0.90 17.79
N LEU A 305 -13.80 -0.47 16.77
CA LEU A 305 -14.36 -0.03 15.49
C LEU A 305 -15.08 -1.16 14.77
N GLU A 306 -14.46 -2.33 14.66
CA GLU A 306 -15.03 -3.53 14.05
C GLU A 306 -16.29 -4.02 14.78
N THR A 307 -16.26 -4.05 16.12
CA THR A 307 -17.43 -4.43 16.91
C THR A 307 -18.59 -3.49 16.68
N TRP A 308 -18.32 -2.19 16.62
CA TRP A 308 -19.34 -1.16 16.36
C TRP A 308 -19.88 -1.29 14.92
N SER A 309 -19.01 -1.47 13.92
CA SER A 309 -19.38 -1.63 12.52
C SER A 309 -20.31 -2.83 12.31
N ASN A 310 -19.96 -3.96 12.89
CA ASN A 310 -20.81 -5.17 12.85
C ASN A 310 -22.16 -4.98 13.54
N ALA A 311 -22.20 -4.28 14.68
CA ALA A 311 -23.44 -4.02 15.41
C ALA A 311 -24.39 -3.04 14.68
N ASN A 312 -23.87 -2.23 13.77
CA ASN A 312 -24.62 -1.22 13.02
C ASN A 312 -24.82 -1.59 11.53
N ASN A 313 -24.52 -2.82 11.13
CA ASN A 313 -24.63 -3.33 9.76
C ASN A 313 -23.87 -2.46 8.73
N VAL A 314 -22.71 -1.94 9.10
CA VAL A 314 -21.82 -1.28 8.16
C VAL A 314 -21.50 -2.25 7.04
N PHE A 315 -21.50 -1.77 5.78
CA PHE A 315 -21.25 -2.61 4.62
C PHE A 315 -19.84 -3.20 4.70
N GLN A 316 -19.73 -4.51 4.52
CA GLN A 316 -18.50 -5.25 4.65
C GLN A 316 -17.93 -5.55 3.28
N PHE A 317 -16.89 -4.84 2.91
CA PHE A 317 -16.01 -5.20 1.79
C PHE A 317 -15.09 -6.35 2.19
N ILE A 318 -14.19 -6.75 1.31
CA ILE A 318 -13.20 -7.81 1.65
C ILE A 318 -11.88 -7.18 2.05
N ARG A 319 -11.26 -6.38 1.18
CA ARG A 319 -10.02 -5.65 1.42
C ARG A 319 -9.99 -4.43 0.50
N ILE A 320 -10.35 -3.27 1.02
CA ILE A 320 -10.29 -2.01 0.25
C ILE A 320 -8.87 -1.45 0.35
N GLU A 321 -8.13 -1.61 -0.75
CA GLU A 321 -6.75 -1.13 -0.89
C GLU A 321 -6.75 0.35 -1.28
N ASP A 322 -7.24 0.72 -2.43
CA ASP A 322 -7.16 2.11 -2.88
C ASP A 322 -8.51 2.70 -3.30
N ILE A 323 -8.52 4.02 -3.33
CA ILE A 323 -9.66 4.87 -3.68
C ILE A 323 -9.18 5.94 -4.68
N ALA A 324 -9.91 6.14 -5.77
CA ALA A 324 -9.63 7.24 -6.70
C ALA A 324 -10.95 7.89 -7.15
N TYR A 325 -11.02 9.22 -7.20
CA TYR A 325 -12.18 9.92 -7.74
C TYR A 325 -12.04 10.18 -9.25
N ASP A 326 -13.16 10.22 -9.97
CA ASP A 326 -13.18 10.52 -11.41
C ASP A 326 -12.82 11.98 -11.67
N ARG A 327 -11.88 12.22 -12.57
CA ARG A 327 -11.40 13.59 -12.90
C ARG A 327 -12.42 14.43 -13.67
N ASN A 328 -13.45 13.81 -14.26
CA ASN A 328 -14.54 14.51 -14.96
C ASN A 328 -15.76 14.74 -14.08
N ASP A 329 -15.95 13.90 -13.05
CA ASP A 329 -17.13 13.89 -12.19
C ASP A 329 -16.70 13.44 -10.78
N SER A 330 -16.30 14.39 -9.95
CA SER A 330 -15.59 14.12 -8.71
C SER A 330 -16.42 13.44 -7.61
N ASN A 331 -17.75 13.39 -7.73
CA ASN A 331 -18.60 12.61 -6.84
C ASN A 331 -18.64 11.11 -7.21
N VAL A 332 -18.08 10.74 -8.37
CA VAL A 332 -17.83 9.34 -8.74
C VAL A 332 -16.48 8.88 -8.19
N VAL A 333 -16.51 7.80 -7.43
CA VAL A 333 -15.33 7.23 -6.76
C VAL A 333 -15.17 5.77 -7.17
N TYR A 334 -13.95 5.36 -7.46
CA TYR A 334 -13.58 3.97 -7.70
C TYR A 334 -12.88 3.41 -6.47
N LEU A 335 -13.23 2.18 -6.10
CA LEU A 335 -12.67 1.48 -4.96
C LEU A 335 -12.03 0.18 -5.46
N ALA A 336 -10.76 -0.05 -5.17
CA ALA A 336 -10.11 -1.32 -5.38
C ALA A 336 -10.36 -2.21 -4.16
N ASP A 337 -10.99 -3.35 -4.37
CA ASP A 337 -11.12 -4.40 -3.36
C ASP A 337 -10.32 -5.61 -3.84
N THR A 338 -9.21 -5.89 -3.20
CA THR A 338 -8.27 -6.93 -3.62
C THR A 338 -8.82 -8.35 -3.48
N GLY A 339 -9.95 -8.50 -2.79
CA GLY A 339 -10.56 -9.79 -2.56
C GLY A 339 -9.81 -10.65 -1.54
N GLU A 340 -10.24 -11.86 -1.31
CA GLU A 340 -9.58 -12.85 -0.45
C GLU A 340 -10.03 -14.25 -0.86
N PRO A 341 -9.13 -15.11 -1.33
CA PRO A 341 -9.47 -16.49 -1.71
C PRO A 341 -10.15 -17.29 -0.61
N ARG A 342 -9.94 -16.95 0.66
CA ARG A 342 -10.55 -17.63 1.80
C ARG A 342 -11.83 -16.98 2.31
N ALA A 343 -12.32 -15.91 1.68
CA ALA A 343 -13.58 -15.29 2.05
C ALA A 343 -14.76 -16.22 1.75
N ILE A 344 -15.52 -16.57 2.78
CA ILE A 344 -16.69 -17.45 2.73
C ILE A 344 -17.81 -16.92 3.61
N PRO A 345 -19.08 -17.22 3.33
CA PRO A 345 -20.16 -16.89 4.25
C PRO A 345 -20.01 -17.62 5.59
N ASP A 346 -20.13 -16.90 6.70
CA ASP A 346 -20.26 -17.47 8.04
C ASP A 346 -21.60 -18.24 8.14
N PRO A 347 -21.60 -19.54 8.45
CA PRO A 347 -22.83 -20.31 8.56
C PRO A 347 -23.80 -19.82 9.65
N ALA A 348 -23.32 -19.05 10.63
CA ALA A 348 -24.14 -18.57 11.74
C ALA A 348 -24.83 -17.23 11.42
N THR A 349 -24.17 -16.36 10.70
CA THR A 349 -24.63 -14.97 10.45
C THR A 349 -24.99 -14.70 9.00
N GLY A 350 -24.43 -15.48 8.07
CA GLY A 350 -24.53 -15.26 6.63
C GLY A 350 -23.54 -14.21 6.10
N ARG A 351 -22.94 -13.40 6.98
CA ARG A 351 -21.92 -12.41 6.60
C ARG A 351 -20.59 -13.10 6.25
N LEU A 352 -19.77 -12.41 5.48
CA LEU A 352 -18.47 -12.95 5.11
C LEU A 352 -17.57 -13.17 6.33
N MET A 353 -16.77 -14.21 6.26
CA MET A 353 -15.71 -14.52 7.22
C MET A 353 -14.48 -15.10 6.51
N ARG A 354 -13.33 -14.96 7.10
CA ARG A 354 -12.11 -15.63 6.62
C ARG A 354 -12.12 -17.10 6.99
N GLY A 355 -12.21 -17.98 6.00
CA GLY A 355 -12.18 -19.41 6.18
C GLY A 355 -10.83 -19.94 6.67
N PRO A 356 -10.78 -21.18 7.17
CA PRO A 356 -9.53 -21.84 7.56
C PRO A 356 -8.51 -21.89 6.43
N SER A 357 -7.22 -22.03 6.78
CA SER A 357 -6.15 -22.22 5.79
C SER A 357 -6.49 -23.37 4.81
N GLY A 358 -6.29 -23.12 3.52
CA GLY A 358 -6.65 -24.07 2.45
C GLY A 358 -8.12 -24.02 2.00
N THR A 359 -8.93 -23.14 2.58
CA THR A 359 -10.27 -22.84 2.02
C THR A 359 -10.07 -22.06 0.74
N MET A 360 -10.91 -22.35 -0.27
CA MET A 360 -11.07 -21.55 -1.47
C MET A 360 -12.52 -21.10 -1.53
N GLY A 361 -12.73 -19.82 -1.34
CA GLY A 361 -14.02 -19.15 -1.46
C GLY A 361 -14.27 -18.65 -2.88
N PRO A 362 -15.38 -17.95 -3.10
CA PRO A 362 -15.80 -17.50 -4.43
C PRO A 362 -15.20 -16.14 -4.85
N TYR A 363 -14.36 -15.49 -4.03
CA TYR A 363 -13.88 -14.12 -4.24
C TYR A 363 -12.35 -14.01 -4.30
N PRO A 364 -11.68 -14.77 -5.21
CA PRO A 364 -10.22 -14.86 -5.20
C PRO A 364 -9.50 -13.71 -5.91
N ASN A 365 -10.19 -12.98 -6.80
CA ASN A 365 -9.55 -12.05 -7.73
C ASN A 365 -9.77 -10.58 -7.38
N GLY A 366 -10.76 -10.30 -6.53
CA GLY A 366 -11.12 -8.94 -6.18
C GLY A 366 -12.02 -8.25 -7.21
N ARG A 367 -12.40 -7.02 -6.91
CA ARG A 367 -13.32 -6.21 -7.72
C ARG A 367 -12.89 -4.74 -7.74
N ILE A 368 -13.30 -4.05 -8.80
CA ILE A 368 -13.36 -2.59 -8.78
C ILE A 368 -14.82 -2.20 -8.60
N PHE A 369 -15.13 -1.47 -7.53
CA PHE A 369 -16.43 -0.86 -7.33
C PHE A 369 -16.46 0.55 -7.88
N ARG A 370 -17.65 0.99 -8.27
CA ARG A 370 -17.97 2.38 -8.60
C ARG A 370 -19.02 2.86 -7.60
N MET A 371 -18.65 3.84 -6.79
CA MET A 371 -19.53 4.52 -5.85
C MET A 371 -19.84 5.93 -6.37
N VAL A 372 -21.07 6.38 -6.26
CA VAL A 372 -21.50 7.74 -6.59
C VAL A 372 -22.04 8.39 -5.33
N LEU A 373 -21.38 9.43 -4.88
CA LEU A 373 -21.86 10.26 -3.77
C LEU A 373 -22.94 11.23 -4.28
N ASP A 374 -23.91 11.58 -3.45
CA ASP A 374 -24.83 12.66 -3.76
C ASP A 374 -24.04 13.98 -3.90
N GLU A 375 -24.38 14.79 -4.91
CA GLU A 375 -23.65 16.03 -5.23
C GLU A 375 -23.71 17.10 -4.12
N ASP A 376 -24.77 17.09 -3.31
CA ASP A 376 -25.05 18.11 -2.28
C ASP A 376 -24.80 17.59 -0.84
N ASP A 377 -24.86 16.27 -0.61
CA ASP A 377 -24.72 15.65 0.71
C ASP A 377 -23.71 14.49 0.71
N PRO A 378 -22.47 14.70 1.18
CA PRO A 378 -21.43 13.68 1.16
C PRO A 378 -21.72 12.47 2.05
N THR A 379 -22.78 12.51 2.84
CA THR A 379 -23.22 11.35 3.65
C THR A 379 -24.18 10.43 2.91
N GLN A 380 -24.62 10.79 1.69
CA GLN A 380 -25.51 9.98 0.86
C GLN A 380 -24.75 9.33 -0.29
N VAL A 381 -25.12 8.09 -0.62
CA VAL A 381 -24.58 7.34 -1.74
C VAL A 381 -25.71 6.98 -2.69
N ASP A 382 -25.71 7.62 -3.85
CA ASP A 382 -26.75 7.45 -4.88
C ASP A 382 -26.62 6.10 -5.59
N SER A 383 -25.39 5.57 -5.68
CA SER A 383 -25.10 4.32 -6.38
C SER A 383 -23.84 3.66 -5.82
N LEU A 384 -23.92 2.37 -5.56
CA LEU A 384 -22.76 1.49 -5.43
C LEU A 384 -22.96 0.29 -6.37
N SER A 385 -22.05 0.09 -7.29
CA SER A 385 -22.10 -0.98 -8.29
C SER A 385 -20.73 -1.57 -8.54
N ILE A 386 -20.68 -2.76 -9.14
CA ILE A 386 -19.44 -3.41 -9.54
C ILE A 386 -19.07 -2.93 -10.95
N LEU A 387 -17.91 -2.31 -11.10
CA LEU A 387 -17.37 -1.88 -12.40
C LEU A 387 -16.63 -3.01 -13.12
N ILE A 388 -15.77 -3.74 -12.37
CA ILE A 388 -14.98 -4.87 -12.88
C ILE A 388 -15.07 -6.01 -11.88
N ASN A 389 -15.38 -7.22 -12.39
CA ASN A 389 -15.49 -8.43 -11.58
C ASN A 389 -14.85 -9.63 -12.28
N HIS A 390 -13.71 -10.08 -11.77
CA HIS A 390 -13.07 -11.29 -12.28
C HIS A 390 -13.19 -12.50 -11.33
N ASP A 391 -13.86 -12.36 -10.19
CA ASP A 391 -14.15 -13.48 -9.27
C ASP A 391 -14.82 -14.67 -9.93
N PRO A 392 -15.81 -14.50 -10.85
CA PRO A 392 -16.45 -15.63 -11.53
C PRO A 392 -15.52 -16.50 -12.39
N LEU A 393 -14.33 -16.00 -12.73
CA LEU A 393 -13.31 -16.77 -13.43
C LEU A 393 -12.65 -17.81 -12.52
N GLY A 394 -12.75 -17.63 -11.21
CA GLY A 394 -12.13 -18.48 -10.21
C GLY A 394 -10.64 -18.22 -10.00
N PRO A 395 -10.01 -18.91 -9.03
CA PRO A 395 -8.60 -18.70 -8.71
C PRO A 395 -7.67 -19.26 -9.77
N GLY A 396 -6.47 -18.68 -9.88
CA GLY A 396 -5.39 -19.21 -10.73
C GLY A 396 -5.56 -18.99 -12.23
N VAL A 397 -6.43 -18.08 -12.68
CA VAL A 397 -6.63 -17.73 -14.09
C VAL A 397 -5.69 -16.61 -14.49
N ALA A 398 -4.55 -16.94 -15.09
CA ALA A 398 -3.44 -16.00 -15.33
C ALA A 398 -3.81 -14.74 -16.15
N ASP A 399 -4.85 -14.79 -16.99
CA ASP A 399 -5.26 -13.64 -17.82
C ASP A 399 -6.34 -12.77 -17.16
N ALA A 400 -6.71 -13.04 -15.90
CA ALA A 400 -7.64 -12.20 -15.15
C ALA A 400 -6.93 -11.01 -14.52
N LEU A 401 -7.67 -9.95 -14.16
CA LEU A 401 -7.25 -8.98 -13.16
C LEU A 401 -7.21 -9.69 -11.80
N HIS A 402 -6.09 -9.59 -11.11
CA HIS A 402 -5.88 -10.21 -9.80
C HIS A 402 -5.56 -9.15 -8.77
N ASN A 403 -6.25 -9.23 -7.64
CA ASN A 403 -5.88 -8.47 -6.47
C ASN A 403 -5.58 -7.00 -6.82
N PRO A 404 -6.61 -6.25 -7.32
CA PRO A 404 -6.45 -4.84 -7.61
C PRO A 404 -6.09 -4.10 -6.33
N ASP A 405 -5.09 -3.27 -6.45
CA ASP A 405 -4.49 -2.51 -5.38
C ASP A 405 -4.55 -1.01 -5.72
N ASN A 406 -3.45 -0.37 -6.11
CA ASN A 406 -3.43 1.08 -6.34
C ASN A 406 -4.20 1.52 -7.59
N LEU A 407 -4.81 2.70 -7.49
CA LEU A 407 -5.64 3.30 -8.52
C LEU A 407 -5.17 4.71 -8.88
N GLU A 408 -5.21 5.06 -10.15
CA GLU A 408 -5.08 6.45 -10.60
C GLU A 408 -6.06 6.74 -11.73
N THR A 409 -6.73 7.89 -11.68
CA THR A 409 -7.65 8.32 -12.70
C THR A 409 -7.06 9.41 -13.58
N THR A 410 -7.42 9.36 -14.84
CA THR A 410 -7.26 10.47 -15.80
C THR A 410 -8.63 10.88 -16.35
N ALA A 411 -8.68 11.87 -17.23
CA ALA A 411 -9.93 12.20 -17.93
C ALA A 411 -10.45 11.04 -18.83
N ASN A 412 -9.61 10.06 -19.18
CA ASN A 412 -9.94 9.03 -20.16
C ASN A 412 -9.99 7.61 -19.59
N SER A 413 -9.32 7.39 -18.48
CA SER A 413 -9.03 6.03 -18.00
C SER A 413 -8.93 5.95 -16.48
N LEU A 414 -9.22 4.77 -15.96
CA LEU A 414 -8.78 4.31 -14.65
C LEU A 414 -7.57 3.38 -14.87
N LEU A 415 -6.45 3.66 -14.23
CA LEU A 415 -5.28 2.77 -14.12
C LEU A 415 -5.44 1.96 -12.83
N ILE A 416 -5.16 0.65 -12.92
CA ILE A 416 -5.33 -0.30 -11.83
C ILE A 416 -4.03 -1.10 -11.74
N GLN A 417 -3.40 -1.11 -10.60
CA GLN A 417 -2.21 -1.92 -10.31
C GLN A 417 -2.61 -3.20 -9.58
N GLU A 418 -1.80 -4.24 -9.72
CA GLU A 418 -2.02 -5.54 -9.09
C GLU A 418 -0.98 -5.81 -8.00
N ASP A 419 -1.41 -6.30 -6.83
CA ASP A 419 -0.60 -7.06 -5.88
C ASP A 419 -0.95 -8.56 -5.93
N THR A 420 -0.46 -9.25 -6.94
CA THR A 420 -0.72 -10.67 -7.16
C THR A 420 -0.08 -11.58 -6.11
N GLY A 421 0.90 -11.06 -5.37
CA GLY A 421 1.60 -11.74 -4.27
C GLY A 421 0.76 -11.90 -3.02
N SER A 422 -0.15 -10.98 -2.78
CA SER A 422 -0.91 -10.83 -1.54
C SER A 422 -1.63 -12.10 -1.07
N HIS A 423 -2.23 -12.86 -1.97
CA HIS A 423 -3.09 -14.00 -1.59
C HIS A 423 -2.57 -15.38 -1.95
N ASN A 424 -1.43 -15.49 -2.58
CA ASN A 424 -0.89 -16.81 -2.95
C ASN A 424 -1.88 -17.69 -3.73
N GLN A 425 -2.61 -17.12 -4.67
CA GLN A 425 -3.56 -17.87 -5.51
C GLN A 425 -2.88 -18.89 -6.41
N PHE A 426 -1.61 -18.65 -6.70
CA PHE A 426 -0.81 -19.48 -7.57
C PHE A 426 0.19 -20.29 -6.77
N ASP A 427 0.57 -21.46 -7.29
CA ASP A 427 1.68 -22.20 -6.73
C ASP A 427 2.97 -21.36 -6.83
N LEU A 428 3.86 -21.53 -5.87
CA LEU A 428 5.14 -20.83 -5.83
C LEU A 428 5.90 -20.97 -7.17
N GLY A 429 6.23 -19.86 -7.79
CA GLY A 429 6.92 -19.82 -9.09
C GLY A 429 6.01 -20.08 -10.31
N ALA A 430 4.70 -20.05 -10.17
CA ALA A 430 3.75 -20.32 -11.25
C ALA A 430 2.75 -19.17 -11.52
N GLY A 431 2.77 -18.11 -10.72
CA GLY A 431 1.88 -16.97 -10.89
C GLY A 431 2.26 -16.06 -12.05
N PRO A 432 1.32 -15.29 -12.60
CA PRO A 432 1.63 -14.18 -13.49
C PRO A 432 2.37 -13.09 -12.71
N SER A 433 3.20 -12.32 -13.40
CA SER A 433 3.71 -11.06 -12.86
C SER A 433 2.55 -10.08 -12.66
N ALA A 434 2.68 -9.19 -11.68
CA ALA A 434 1.74 -8.10 -11.48
C ALA A 434 1.70 -7.17 -12.70
N ARG A 435 0.53 -6.65 -13.01
CA ARG A 435 0.30 -5.80 -14.18
C ARG A 435 -0.29 -4.46 -13.78
N VAL A 436 -0.11 -3.48 -14.65
CA VAL A 436 -0.91 -2.25 -14.64
C VAL A 436 -1.95 -2.36 -15.74
N TRP A 437 -3.20 -2.31 -15.36
CA TRP A 437 -4.34 -2.34 -16.26
C TRP A 437 -4.84 -0.93 -16.54
N GLN A 438 -5.36 -0.74 -17.74
CA GLN A 438 -6.07 0.47 -18.13
C GLN A 438 -7.52 0.12 -18.46
N TYR A 439 -8.46 0.68 -17.70
CA TYR A 439 -9.88 0.68 -18.03
C TYR A 439 -10.22 1.98 -18.76
N ILE A 440 -10.66 1.89 -20.02
CA ILE A 440 -10.96 3.05 -20.87
C ILE A 440 -12.42 3.45 -20.69
N PHE A 441 -12.69 4.59 -20.10
CA PHE A 441 -14.06 5.03 -19.78
C PHE A 441 -15.00 5.06 -21.00
N ALA A 442 -14.52 5.52 -22.16
CA ALA A 442 -15.36 5.68 -23.36
C ALA A 442 -15.83 4.34 -23.96
N THR A 443 -15.13 3.26 -23.72
CA THR A 443 -15.40 1.95 -24.37
C THR A 443 -15.69 0.83 -23.39
N GLY A 444 -15.31 0.97 -22.12
CA GLY A 444 -15.34 -0.10 -21.14
C GLY A 444 -14.28 -1.19 -21.40
N GLU A 445 -13.28 -0.91 -22.25
CA GLU A 445 -12.20 -1.84 -22.53
C GLU A 445 -11.21 -1.88 -21.36
N LEU A 446 -10.87 -3.07 -20.90
CA LEU A 446 -9.83 -3.33 -19.91
C LEU A 446 -8.65 -4.02 -20.63
N ARG A 447 -7.43 -3.48 -20.45
CA ARG A 447 -6.23 -4.01 -21.10
C ARG A 447 -5.00 -3.90 -20.21
N ALA A 448 -4.12 -4.91 -20.23
CA ALA A 448 -2.85 -4.90 -19.53
C ALA A 448 -1.82 -4.07 -20.30
N VAL A 449 -1.45 -2.90 -19.77
CA VAL A 449 -0.57 -1.93 -20.45
C VAL A 449 0.88 -1.97 -19.98
N LEU A 450 1.13 -2.36 -18.72
CA LEU A 450 2.47 -2.63 -18.18
C LEU A 450 2.46 -3.96 -17.43
N GLU A 451 3.63 -4.55 -17.26
CA GLU A 451 3.84 -5.79 -16.51
C GLU A 451 5.15 -5.70 -15.72
N VAL A 452 5.17 -6.23 -14.51
CA VAL A 452 6.37 -6.30 -13.67
C VAL A 452 7.36 -7.30 -14.26
N ASP A 453 8.61 -6.89 -14.42
CA ASP A 453 9.72 -7.72 -14.88
C ASP A 453 10.57 -8.22 -13.71
N GLN A 454 10.33 -9.44 -13.29
CA GLN A 454 11.06 -10.10 -12.20
C GLN A 454 12.38 -10.73 -12.65
N SER A 455 12.95 -10.34 -13.81
CA SER A 455 14.18 -10.93 -14.34
C SER A 455 15.43 -10.73 -13.47
N LEU A 456 15.36 -9.79 -12.51
CA LEU A 456 16.43 -9.55 -11.53
C LEU A 456 16.35 -10.47 -10.31
N ASP A 457 15.22 -11.13 -10.11
CA ASP A 457 15.01 -12.07 -9.02
C ASP A 457 15.98 -13.28 -9.19
N GLU A 458 16.65 -13.70 -8.12
CA GLU A 458 17.70 -14.71 -8.17
C GLU A 458 18.94 -14.35 -9.03
N ASP A 459 19.08 -13.12 -9.55
CA ASP A 459 20.32 -12.69 -10.20
C ASP A 459 21.38 -12.37 -9.12
N PRO A 460 22.49 -13.13 -9.02
CA PRO A 460 23.49 -12.94 -7.98
C PRO A 460 24.24 -11.59 -8.07
N ALA A 461 23.97 -10.78 -9.09
CA ALA A 461 24.48 -9.42 -9.18
C ALA A 461 23.63 -8.42 -8.36
N TYR A 462 22.41 -8.77 -8.05
CA TYR A 462 21.43 -7.93 -7.35
C TYR A 462 20.88 -8.60 -6.10
N ASP A 463 20.62 -9.90 -6.14
CA ASP A 463 20.02 -10.67 -5.05
C ASP A 463 21.09 -11.38 -4.21
N VAL A 464 21.10 -11.12 -2.89
CA VAL A 464 21.99 -11.82 -1.95
C VAL A 464 21.38 -13.14 -1.43
N GLY A 465 20.13 -13.42 -1.80
CA GLY A 465 19.34 -14.57 -1.38
C GLY A 465 18.76 -14.42 0.03
N GLY A 466 17.56 -14.84 0.19
CA GLY A 466 16.79 -14.79 1.45
C GLY A 466 15.50 -15.51 1.23
N PHE A 467 14.65 -14.95 0.41
CA PHE A 467 13.47 -15.63 -0.12
C PHE A 467 13.80 -16.41 -1.39
N VAL A 468 13.04 -17.46 -1.65
CA VAL A 468 13.07 -18.15 -2.94
C VAL A 468 12.32 -17.30 -3.96
N ALA A 469 12.87 -17.11 -5.15
CA ALA A 469 12.21 -16.44 -6.25
C ALA A 469 10.77 -16.92 -6.41
N ARG A 470 9.86 -15.98 -6.57
CA ARG A 470 8.44 -16.23 -6.56
C ARG A 470 7.78 -15.46 -7.70
N ALA A 471 7.50 -16.14 -8.81
CA ALA A 471 6.77 -15.54 -9.91
C ALA A 471 5.43 -15.00 -9.41
N GLY A 472 5.12 -13.75 -9.74
CA GLY A 472 3.98 -13.03 -9.20
C GLY A 472 4.15 -12.59 -7.73
N GLY A 473 5.37 -12.61 -7.21
CA GLY A 473 5.66 -12.15 -5.84
C GLY A 473 6.08 -10.69 -5.74
N TRP A 474 6.31 -10.02 -6.87
CA TRP A 474 6.55 -8.58 -6.90
C TRP A 474 5.24 -7.88 -7.27
N GLU A 475 5.06 -6.71 -6.71
CA GLU A 475 3.86 -5.93 -6.95
C GLU A 475 4.17 -4.67 -7.75
N SER A 476 3.17 -4.17 -8.49
CA SER A 476 3.16 -2.82 -9.03
C SER A 476 2.42 -1.96 -8.04
N SER A 477 3.13 -1.03 -7.40
CA SER A 477 2.63 -0.23 -6.31
C SER A 477 2.80 1.26 -6.60
N GLY A 478 2.13 2.11 -5.85
CA GLY A 478 2.13 3.56 -5.95
C GLY A 478 2.02 4.09 -7.38
N ILE A 479 0.99 4.85 -7.71
CA ILE A 479 0.86 5.48 -9.04
C ILE A 479 0.32 6.90 -8.90
N VAL A 480 0.88 7.82 -9.70
CA VAL A 480 0.36 9.19 -9.76
C VAL A 480 0.45 9.76 -11.16
N ASP A 481 -0.60 10.48 -11.59
CA ASP A 481 -0.61 11.21 -12.87
C ASP A 481 0.46 12.30 -12.87
N ALA A 482 1.41 12.19 -13.79
CA ALA A 482 2.51 13.12 -13.99
C ALA A 482 2.30 14.03 -15.21
N SER A 483 1.08 14.15 -15.70
CA SER A 483 0.73 14.99 -16.87
C SER A 483 1.09 16.47 -16.67
N ALA A 484 1.07 16.95 -15.44
CA ALA A 484 1.49 18.30 -15.08
C ALA A 484 2.99 18.57 -15.37
N ILE A 485 3.81 17.51 -15.49
CA ILE A 485 5.24 17.61 -15.79
C ILE A 485 5.50 17.36 -17.28
N TRP A 486 4.98 16.26 -17.82
CA TRP A 486 5.38 15.76 -19.15
C TRP A 486 4.24 15.71 -20.17
N GLY A 487 3.03 16.09 -19.78
CA GLY A 487 1.82 16.01 -20.60
C GLY A 487 1.04 14.70 -20.38
N PRO A 488 -0.19 14.62 -20.95
CA PRO A 488 -1.09 13.49 -20.73
C PRO A 488 -0.47 12.15 -21.09
N GLY A 489 -0.80 11.12 -20.31
CA GLY A 489 -0.33 9.76 -20.46
C GLY A 489 0.99 9.45 -19.75
N TRP A 490 1.60 10.42 -19.06
CA TRP A 490 2.76 10.17 -18.21
C TRP A 490 2.36 9.93 -16.75
N PHE A 491 2.96 8.89 -16.17
CA PHE A 491 2.78 8.51 -14.78
C PHE A 491 4.13 8.34 -14.08
N LEU A 492 4.16 8.56 -12.79
CA LEU A 492 5.16 8.00 -11.88
C LEU A 492 4.53 6.81 -11.18
N LEU A 493 5.27 5.76 -11.04
CA LEU A 493 4.85 4.53 -10.35
C LEU A 493 6.08 3.83 -9.79
N ASP A 494 5.87 2.91 -8.88
CA ASP A 494 6.94 2.08 -8.37
C ASP A 494 6.61 0.57 -8.41
N VAL A 495 7.61 -0.20 -8.07
CA VAL A 495 7.57 -1.66 -7.97
C VAL A 495 8.16 -2.03 -6.63
N GLN A 496 7.43 -2.80 -5.85
CA GLN A 496 7.94 -3.51 -4.68
C GLN A 496 8.46 -4.88 -5.13
N ALA A 497 9.73 -5.13 -4.89
CA ALA A 497 10.38 -6.36 -5.34
C ALA A 497 10.66 -7.29 -4.14
N GLY A 498 9.59 -7.76 -3.50
CA GLY A 498 9.59 -8.40 -2.19
C GLY A 498 10.38 -9.72 -2.06
N SER A 499 10.76 -10.37 -3.18
CA SER A 499 11.66 -11.53 -3.14
C SER A 499 13.10 -11.21 -3.54
N LEU A 500 13.37 -10.00 -4.04
CA LEU A 500 14.72 -9.53 -4.37
C LEU A 500 15.39 -8.96 -3.12
N ILE A 501 16.25 -9.75 -2.47
CA ILE A 501 16.92 -9.34 -1.23
C ILE A 501 18.28 -8.73 -1.53
N LEU A 502 18.41 -7.42 -1.29
CA LEU A 502 19.63 -6.66 -1.51
C LEU A 502 20.61 -6.74 -0.34
N GLU A 503 20.10 -6.91 0.87
CA GLU A 503 20.88 -6.99 2.11
C GLU A 503 20.16 -7.88 3.12
N SER A 504 20.89 -8.76 3.82
CA SER A 504 20.33 -9.60 4.87
C SER A 504 21.35 -9.77 6.00
N GLU A 505 20.96 -9.41 7.23
CA GLU A 505 21.82 -9.48 8.40
C GLU A 505 21.10 -10.06 9.63
N PRO A 506 21.69 -11.06 10.31
CA PRO A 506 21.18 -11.50 11.60
C PRO A 506 21.43 -10.46 12.68
N GLY A 507 20.44 -10.20 13.53
CA GLY A 507 20.56 -9.22 14.60
C GLY A 507 19.59 -9.45 15.75
N PHE A 508 19.32 -8.40 16.50
CA PHE A 508 18.41 -8.45 17.65
C PHE A 508 17.57 -7.18 17.73
N LEU A 509 16.28 -7.35 17.98
CA LEU A 509 15.40 -6.28 18.46
C LEU A 509 15.13 -6.51 19.95
N GLY A 510 15.80 -5.72 20.80
CA GLY A 510 15.83 -5.99 22.24
C GLY A 510 16.43 -7.37 22.53
N PRO A 511 15.71 -8.27 23.23
CA PRO A 511 16.21 -9.63 23.52
C PRO A 511 15.92 -10.64 22.38
N ASN A 512 15.15 -10.29 21.35
CA ASN A 512 14.67 -11.22 20.36
C ASN A 512 15.61 -11.28 19.15
N PRO A 513 16.03 -12.47 18.70
CA PRO A 513 16.77 -12.62 17.46
C PRO A 513 15.87 -12.34 16.27
N VAL A 514 16.38 -11.59 15.31
CA VAL A 514 15.70 -11.24 14.05
C VAL A 514 16.69 -11.37 12.90
N ILE A 515 16.16 -11.32 11.69
CA ILE A 515 16.93 -11.14 10.45
C ILE A 515 16.42 -9.84 9.84
N PHE A 516 17.33 -8.86 9.74
CA PHE A 516 17.05 -7.63 9.02
C PHE A 516 17.24 -7.91 7.53
N GLU A 517 16.28 -7.51 6.73
CA GLU A 517 16.32 -7.65 5.28
C GLU A 517 16.00 -6.31 4.59
N ARG A 518 16.62 -6.09 3.44
CA ARG A 518 16.33 -4.97 2.55
C ARG A 518 15.85 -5.56 1.24
N GLU A 519 14.56 -5.47 1.02
CA GLU A 519 13.91 -5.88 -0.21
C GLU A 519 14.19 -4.87 -1.32
N GLY A 520 14.16 -5.32 -2.56
CA GLY A 520 14.33 -4.48 -3.73
C GLY A 520 13.11 -3.61 -4.02
N GLY A 521 13.26 -2.75 -5.00
CA GLY A 521 12.18 -1.90 -5.49
C GLY A 521 12.71 -0.79 -6.38
N GLN A 522 11.82 -0.13 -7.11
CA GLN A 522 12.22 0.88 -8.09
C GLN A 522 11.13 1.89 -8.33
N LEU A 523 11.46 3.19 -8.26
CA LEU A 523 10.64 4.27 -8.76
C LEU A 523 10.94 4.51 -10.25
N LEU A 524 9.87 4.56 -11.06
CA LEU A 524 9.94 4.72 -12.51
C LEU A 524 8.99 5.83 -12.97
N ARG A 525 9.17 6.27 -14.22
CA ARG A 525 8.11 6.94 -14.97
C ARG A 525 7.73 6.10 -16.18
N ALA A 526 6.45 6.12 -16.52
CA ALA A 526 5.96 5.46 -17.72
C ALA A 526 5.10 6.41 -18.55
N TYR A 527 5.16 6.26 -19.88
CA TYR A 527 4.24 6.87 -20.80
C TYR A 527 3.32 5.82 -21.40
N ILE A 528 2.02 5.98 -21.20
CA ILE A 528 0.97 5.10 -21.69
C ILE A 528 0.11 5.90 -22.68
N PRO A 529 0.24 5.68 -23.99
CA PRO A 529 -0.51 6.43 -24.99
C PRO A 529 -2.03 6.25 -24.84
N GLY A 530 -2.74 7.38 -24.69
CA GLY A 530 -4.20 7.41 -24.59
C GLY A 530 -4.76 7.19 -23.20
N ALA A 531 -3.91 7.11 -22.19
CA ALA A 531 -4.32 7.11 -20.81
C ALA A 531 -4.60 8.53 -20.30
#